data_d750da2ab580e02a1073b9a1bf87085b
#
_entry.id   d750da2ab580e02a1073b9a1bf87085b
#
_cell.length_a   1.000
_cell.length_b   1.000
_cell.length_c   1.000
_cell.angle_alpha   90.00
_cell.angle_beta   90.00
_cell.angle_gamma   90.00
#
_symmetry.space_group_name_H-M   'P 1'
#
loop_
_entity.id
_entity.type
_entity.pdbx_description
1 polymer ?
#
loop_
_entity_poly.entity_id
_entity_poly.type
_entity_poly.pdbx_seq_one_letter_code
_entity_poly.pdbx_strand_id
1 'polypeptide(L)'
;RAEAGNCLVKFCLRLLNTALEASAAGKKVRCFWEHPEDLGALRHKGEVLRPASVWQLEELRSQVTPETGRMTRVFRQCSFEAPYEKPTRVVTDIEAICTWGFDGWPVFDAAGWYLGPLPKSCGHSDHFSLAKASAGETFRTTGTSAYPPLMDLAIAEAIIDAFVGDLM
;
A
#
# COMPACT_ATOMS: atom_id res chain seq x y z
N ARG A 1 -10.73 0.61 19.57
CA ARG A 1 -10.20 0.13 18.27
C ARG A 1 -9.32 1.17 17.59
N ALA A 2 -9.68 2.47 17.56
CA ALA A 2 -8.87 3.53 16.97
C ALA A 2 -7.51 3.69 17.68
N GLU A 3 -7.48 3.60 18.99
CA GLU A 3 -6.25 3.70 19.79
C GLU A 3 -5.24 2.60 19.44
N ALA A 4 -5.69 1.34 19.33
CA ALA A 4 -4.84 0.23 18.92
C ALA A 4 -4.30 0.42 17.49
N GLY A 5 -5.13 0.92 16.56
CA GLY A 5 -4.68 1.27 15.21
C GLY A 5 -3.61 2.35 15.20
N ASN A 6 -3.80 3.41 15.99
CA ASN A 6 -2.81 4.48 16.12
C ASN A 6 -1.48 4.00 16.72
N CYS A 7 -1.51 3.07 17.69
CA CYS A 7 -0.30 2.46 18.23
C CYS A 7 0.46 1.66 17.18
N LEU A 8 -0.25 0.88 16.34
CA LEU A 8 0.38 0.12 15.27
C LEU A 8 1.03 1.04 14.23
N VAL A 9 0.35 2.10 13.79
CA VAL A 9 0.90 3.07 12.85
C VAL A 9 2.17 3.72 13.43
N LYS A 10 2.15 4.18 14.68
CA LYS A 10 3.32 4.74 15.36
C LYS A 10 4.48 3.74 15.42
N PHE A 11 4.18 2.48 15.67
CA PHE A 11 5.20 1.43 15.68
C PHE A 11 5.81 1.23 14.29
N CYS A 12 4.99 1.17 13.23
CA CYS A 12 5.48 1.07 11.85
C CYS A 12 6.37 2.27 11.46
N LEU A 13 5.96 3.49 11.81
CA LEU A 13 6.76 4.70 11.57
C LEU A 13 8.12 4.64 12.29
N ARG A 14 8.17 4.13 13.53
CA ARG A 14 9.44 3.91 14.25
C ARG A 14 10.32 2.89 13.54
N LEU A 15 9.76 1.77 13.07
CA LEU A 15 10.52 0.79 12.30
C LEU A 15 11.12 1.39 11.02
N LEU A 16 10.34 2.22 10.30
CA LEU A 16 10.83 2.92 9.12
C LEU A 16 11.99 3.87 9.44
N ASN A 17 11.90 4.62 10.54
CA ASN A 17 13.00 5.48 11.01
C ASN A 17 14.23 4.67 11.40
N THR A 18 14.06 3.59 12.16
CA THR A 18 15.18 2.70 12.54
C THR A 18 15.85 2.10 11.33
N ALA A 19 15.09 1.74 10.28
CA ALA A 19 15.66 1.26 9.02
C ALA A 19 16.49 2.33 8.31
N LEU A 20 16.06 3.60 8.32
CA LEU A 20 16.86 4.71 7.77
C LEU A 20 18.15 4.92 8.55
N GLU A 21 18.08 4.95 9.88
CA GLU A 21 19.25 5.09 10.76
C GLU A 21 20.25 3.95 10.53
N ALA A 22 19.76 2.71 10.43
CA ALA A 22 20.59 1.55 10.16
C ALA A 22 21.25 1.63 8.77
N SER A 23 20.52 2.06 7.75
CA SER A 23 21.04 2.26 6.40
C SER A 23 22.13 3.37 6.40
N ALA A 24 21.86 4.48 7.06
CA ALA A 24 22.85 5.57 7.22
C ALA A 24 24.12 5.11 7.98
N ALA A 25 24.00 4.15 8.87
CA ALA A 25 25.12 3.49 9.56
C ALA A 25 25.80 2.38 8.73
N GLY A 26 25.51 2.27 7.43
CA GLY A 26 26.11 1.31 6.52
C GLY A 26 25.57 -0.12 6.66
N LYS A 27 24.45 -0.32 7.34
CA LYS A 27 23.80 -1.64 7.41
C LYS A 27 22.95 -1.87 6.15
N LYS A 28 22.98 -3.09 5.64
CA LYS A 28 22.13 -3.51 4.53
C LYS A 28 20.72 -3.76 5.05
N VAL A 29 19.85 -2.78 4.88
CA VAL A 29 18.45 -2.82 5.30
C VAL A 29 17.60 -2.40 4.12
N ARG A 30 16.49 -3.10 3.91
CA ARG A 30 15.46 -2.76 2.90
C ARG A 30 14.12 -2.54 3.58
N CYS A 31 13.31 -1.71 2.96
CA CYS A 31 12.00 -1.32 3.46
C CYS A 31 10.92 -1.80 2.50
N PHE A 32 9.91 -2.46 3.04
CA PHE A 32 8.65 -2.74 2.36
C PHE A 32 7.51 -2.54 3.35
N TRP A 33 6.68 -1.53 3.12
CA TRP A 33 5.47 -1.29 3.90
C TRP A 33 4.26 -1.21 2.97
N GLU A 34 3.29 -2.06 3.22
CA GLU A 34 2.05 -2.17 2.47
C GLU A 34 0.86 -1.73 3.32
N HIS A 35 -0.10 -1.04 2.69
CA HIS A 35 -1.39 -0.73 3.26
C HIS A 35 -2.41 -0.46 2.13
N PRO A 36 -3.72 -0.69 2.33
CA PRO A 36 -4.72 -0.31 1.36
C PRO A 36 -4.58 1.14 0.89
N GLU A 37 -4.83 1.35 -0.40
CA GLU A 37 -4.82 2.70 -0.98
C GLU A 37 -5.88 3.59 -0.36
N ASP A 38 -5.56 4.86 -0.21
CA ASP A 38 -6.52 5.89 0.17
C ASP A 38 -7.35 6.31 -1.05
N LEU A 39 -8.55 5.82 -1.12
CA LEU A 39 -9.50 6.17 -2.18
C LEU A 39 -10.32 7.43 -1.87
N GLY A 40 -9.99 8.15 -0.79
CA GLY A 40 -10.63 9.41 -0.43
C GLY A 40 -12.06 9.27 0.08
N ALA A 41 -12.90 10.21 -0.33
CA ALA A 41 -14.30 10.25 0.08
C ALA A 41 -15.08 9.03 -0.42
N LEU A 42 -16.00 8.54 0.40
CA LEU A 42 -16.93 7.48 0.05
C LEU A 42 -18.37 7.86 0.44
N ARG A 43 -19.36 7.33 -0.28
CA ARG A 43 -20.76 7.46 0.08
C ARG A 43 -21.21 6.27 0.92
N HIS A 44 -21.74 6.55 2.11
CA HIS A 44 -22.33 5.56 2.98
C HIS A 44 -23.67 6.04 3.52
N LYS A 45 -24.77 5.32 3.25
CA LYS A 45 -26.12 5.67 3.69
C LYS A 45 -26.54 7.13 3.36
N GLY A 46 -26.12 7.64 2.21
CA GLY A 46 -26.44 9.01 1.76
C GLY A 46 -25.45 10.08 2.25
N GLU A 47 -24.59 9.78 3.19
CA GLU A 47 -23.56 10.68 3.71
C GLU A 47 -22.24 10.52 2.95
N VAL A 48 -21.46 11.60 2.90
CA VAL A 48 -20.07 11.58 2.40
C VAL A 48 -19.14 11.48 3.58
N LEU A 49 -18.43 10.37 3.66
CA LEU A 49 -17.43 10.10 4.68
C LEU A 49 -16.02 10.27 4.10
N ARG A 50 -15.08 10.74 4.92
CA ARG A 50 -13.65 10.80 4.60
C ARG A 50 -12.88 9.96 5.62
N PRO A 51 -12.61 8.70 5.32
CA PRO A 51 -11.83 7.84 6.22
C PRO A 51 -10.44 8.43 6.47
N ALA A 52 -9.94 8.26 7.68
CA ALA A 52 -8.54 8.55 7.97
C ALA A 52 -7.64 7.56 7.23
N SER A 53 -6.50 8.05 6.76
CA SER A 53 -5.53 7.25 6.02
C SER A 53 -4.10 7.49 6.50
N VAL A 54 -3.32 6.43 6.60
CA VAL A 54 -1.88 6.51 6.92
C VAL A 54 -1.12 7.28 5.85
N TRP A 55 -1.60 7.26 4.60
CA TRP A 55 -0.98 7.92 3.45
C TRP A 55 -1.08 9.45 3.48
N GLN A 56 -1.86 10.00 4.41
CA GLN A 56 -1.99 11.45 4.64
C GLN A 56 -1.09 11.95 5.78
N LEU A 57 -0.40 11.05 6.48
CA LEU A 57 0.50 11.42 7.57
C LEU A 57 1.77 12.05 7.02
N GLU A 58 2.08 13.26 7.51
CA GLU A 58 3.29 14.00 7.14
C GLU A 58 4.55 13.22 7.50
N GLU A 59 4.54 12.55 8.66
CA GLU A 59 5.64 11.73 9.15
C GLU A 59 5.97 10.57 8.21
N LEU A 60 4.98 10.04 7.47
CA LEU A 60 5.22 9.01 6.47
C LEU A 60 5.71 9.62 5.16
N ARG A 61 5.06 10.70 4.72
CA ARG A 61 5.39 11.36 3.45
C ARG A 61 6.81 11.91 3.44
N SER A 62 7.26 12.47 4.56
CA SER A 62 8.62 12.99 4.72
C SER A 62 9.71 11.91 4.65
N GLN A 63 9.35 10.64 4.76
CA GLN A 63 10.29 9.52 4.62
C GLN A 63 10.45 9.00 3.18
N VAL A 64 9.67 9.53 2.24
CA VAL A 64 9.70 9.12 0.83
C VAL A 64 10.25 10.28 0.02
N THR A 65 11.57 10.35 -0.04
CA THR A 65 12.32 11.40 -0.75
C THR A 65 13.46 10.79 -1.55
N PRO A 66 14.03 11.50 -2.52
CA PRO A 66 15.21 11.05 -3.26
C PRO A 66 16.39 10.68 -2.33
N GLU A 67 16.57 11.42 -1.24
CA GLU A 67 17.68 11.22 -0.29
C GLU A 67 17.53 9.91 0.50
N THR A 68 16.29 9.47 0.77
CA THR A 68 16.04 8.20 1.44
C THR A 68 16.07 7.02 0.50
N GLY A 69 16.04 7.26 -0.82
CA GLY A 69 15.92 6.24 -1.86
C GLY A 69 14.57 5.49 -1.85
N ARG A 70 13.62 5.94 -1.02
CA ARG A 70 12.30 5.32 -0.93
C ARG A 70 11.36 5.90 -1.97
N MET A 71 10.51 5.04 -2.49
CA MET A 71 9.45 5.38 -3.43
C MET A 71 8.09 4.92 -2.90
N THR A 72 7.02 5.57 -3.35
CA THR A 72 5.67 5.07 -3.14
C THR A 72 5.10 4.57 -4.45
N ARG A 73 4.47 3.40 -4.41
CA ARG A 73 3.82 2.77 -5.56
C ARG A 73 2.42 2.34 -5.22
N VAL A 74 1.52 2.45 -6.18
CA VAL A 74 0.14 2.01 -6.03
C VAL A 74 -0.26 1.13 -7.19
N PHE A 75 -0.94 0.03 -6.88
CA PHE A 75 -1.41 -0.95 -7.85
C PHE A 75 -2.69 -1.63 -7.35
N ARG A 76 -3.29 -2.45 -8.19
CA ARG A 76 -4.38 -3.33 -7.78
C ARG A 76 -3.90 -4.76 -7.71
N GLN A 77 -4.31 -5.49 -6.69
CA GLN A 77 -3.88 -6.88 -6.50
C GLN A 77 -4.31 -7.82 -7.64
N CYS A 78 -5.30 -7.44 -8.43
CA CYS A 78 -5.65 -8.18 -9.66
C CYS A 78 -4.55 -8.15 -10.74
N SER A 79 -3.57 -7.26 -10.65
CA SER A 79 -2.35 -7.34 -11.48
C SER A 79 -1.48 -8.56 -11.13
N PHE A 80 -1.76 -9.21 -10.01
CA PHE A 80 -1.16 -10.46 -9.54
C PHE A 80 -2.20 -11.60 -9.52
N GLU A 81 -3.14 -11.59 -10.47
CA GLU A 81 -4.19 -12.60 -10.67
C GLU A 81 -5.16 -12.76 -9.48
N ALA A 82 -5.26 -11.77 -8.59
CA ALA A 82 -6.31 -11.80 -7.58
C ALA A 82 -7.70 -11.73 -8.26
N PRO A 83 -8.68 -12.55 -7.83
CA PRO A 83 -10.02 -12.53 -8.39
C PRO A 83 -10.86 -11.34 -7.87
N TYR A 84 -10.21 -10.36 -7.27
CA TYR A 84 -10.81 -9.15 -6.71
C TYR A 84 -9.93 -7.93 -6.99
N GLU A 85 -10.55 -6.79 -7.04
CA GLU A 85 -9.87 -5.51 -7.11
C GLU A 85 -9.60 -4.98 -5.70
N LYS A 86 -8.35 -5.01 -5.26
CA LYS A 86 -7.91 -4.44 -3.98
C LYS A 86 -6.82 -3.42 -4.26
N PRO A 87 -7.16 -2.13 -4.30
CA PRO A 87 -6.18 -1.06 -4.42
C PRO A 87 -5.22 -1.11 -3.22
N THR A 88 -3.94 -1.20 -3.53
CA THR A 88 -2.87 -1.41 -2.55
C THR A 88 -1.74 -0.43 -2.84
N ARG A 89 -1.22 0.19 -1.78
CA ARG A 89 -0.05 1.06 -1.87
C ARG A 89 1.09 0.49 -1.06
N VAL A 90 2.30 0.71 -1.57
CA VAL A 90 3.54 0.37 -0.87
C VAL A 90 4.46 1.58 -0.76
N VAL A 91 5.29 1.57 0.28
CA VAL A 91 6.50 2.38 0.41
C VAL A 91 7.67 1.43 0.47
N THR A 92 8.66 1.63 -0.41
CA THR A 92 9.78 0.69 -0.56
C THR A 92 11.03 1.38 -1.11
N ASP A 93 12.19 0.81 -0.82
CA ASP A 93 13.49 1.08 -1.44
C ASP A 93 14.00 -0.14 -2.23
N ILE A 94 13.16 -1.16 -2.44
CA ILE A 94 13.47 -2.36 -3.23
C ILE A 94 13.21 -2.04 -4.70
N GLU A 95 14.26 -1.95 -5.51
CA GLU A 95 14.23 -1.47 -6.89
C GLU A 95 13.20 -2.22 -7.76
N ALA A 96 13.16 -3.54 -7.68
CA ALA A 96 12.21 -4.35 -8.44
C ALA A 96 10.75 -3.97 -8.14
N ILE A 97 10.41 -3.66 -6.87
CA ILE A 97 9.07 -3.24 -6.45
C ILE A 97 8.79 -1.79 -6.88
N CYS A 98 9.82 -0.95 -6.99
CA CYS A 98 9.69 0.42 -7.47
C CYS A 98 9.17 0.51 -8.92
N THR A 99 9.15 -0.58 -9.66
CA THR A 99 8.58 -0.66 -11.02
C THR A 99 7.10 -1.03 -11.06
N TRP A 100 6.49 -1.40 -9.91
CA TRP A 100 5.10 -1.85 -9.87
C TRP A 100 4.12 -0.69 -10.00
N GLY A 101 3.05 -0.92 -10.75
CA GLY A 101 1.90 -0.02 -10.83
C GLY A 101 2.26 1.44 -11.19
N PHE A 102 1.75 2.37 -10.40
CA PHE A 102 1.81 3.80 -10.67
C PHE A 102 2.54 4.53 -9.55
N ASP A 103 3.28 5.58 -9.93
CA ASP A 103 3.98 6.47 -9.02
C ASP A 103 3.08 7.58 -8.46
N GLY A 104 3.50 8.19 -7.38
CA GLY A 104 2.88 9.38 -6.77
C GLY A 104 1.92 9.07 -5.63
N TRP A 105 1.68 10.09 -4.80
CA TRP A 105 0.77 10.04 -3.67
C TRP A 105 -0.70 10.14 -4.11
N PRO A 106 -1.67 9.73 -3.26
CA PRO A 106 -3.08 9.92 -3.53
C PRO A 106 -3.41 11.39 -3.79
N VAL A 107 -4.13 11.67 -4.85
CA VAL A 107 -4.62 13.00 -5.23
C VAL A 107 -6.13 13.01 -5.16
N PHE A 108 -6.69 14.09 -4.62
CA PHE A 108 -8.12 14.27 -4.43
C PHE A 108 -8.59 15.60 -5.02
N ASP A 109 -9.84 15.65 -5.45
CA ASP A 109 -10.51 16.91 -5.78
C ASP A 109 -10.89 17.71 -4.51
N ALA A 110 -11.46 18.90 -4.69
CA ALA A 110 -11.89 19.76 -3.61
C ALA A 110 -12.97 19.13 -2.70
N ALA A 111 -13.73 18.18 -3.22
CA ALA A 111 -14.74 17.43 -2.46
C ALA A 111 -14.15 16.20 -1.76
N GLY A 112 -12.88 15.87 -2.03
CA GLY A 112 -12.15 14.74 -1.45
C GLY A 112 -12.30 13.44 -2.23
N TRP A 113 -12.85 13.47 -3.46
CA TRP A 113 -12.91 12.28 -4.30
C TRP A 113 -11.55 12.00 -4.93
N TYR A 114 -11.22 10.71 -4.98
CA TYR A 114 -9.95 10.24 -5.53
C TYR A 114 -9.83 10.56 -7.04
N LEU A 115 -8.68 11.15 -7.41
CA LEU A 115 -8.33 11.48 -8.79
C LEU A 115 -7.20 10.61 -9.35
N GLY A 116 -6.40 10.02 -8.50
CA GLY A 116 -5.25 9.22 -8.92
C GLY A 116 -4.22 9.00 -7.82
N PRO A 117 -3.12 8.32 -8.17
CA PRO A 117 -2.63 7.93 -9.50
C PRO A 117 -3.24 6.66 -10.12
N LEU A 118 -4.02 5.84 -9.38
CA LEU A 118 -4.67 4.68 -9.99
C LEU A 118 -5.71 5.12 -11.03
N PRO A 119 -5.74 4.51 -12.22
CA PRO A 119 -6.83 4.71 -13.18
C PRO A 119 -8.16 4.25 -12.59
N LYS A 120 -9.28 4.74 -13.12
CA LYS A 120 -10.63 4.38 -12.64
C LYS A 120 -10.96 2.89 -12.80
N SER A 121 -10.35 2.23 -13.78
CA SER A 121 -10.54 0.80 -14.06
C SER A 121 -9.17 0.13 -14.20
N CYS A 122 -9.10 -1.14 -13.79
CA CYS A 122 -7.94 -2.01 -14.03
C CYS A 122 -7.94 -2.64 -15.42
N GLY A 123 -9.02 -2.49 -16.19
CA GLY A 123 -9.18 -3.12 -17.51
C GLY A 123 -9.70 -4.57 -17.48
N HIS A 124 -9.89 -5.17 -16.32
CA HIS A 124 -10.49 -6.49 -16.16
C HIS A 124 -11.98 -6.38 -15.83
N SER A 125 -12.80 -7.35 -16.29
CA SER A 125 -14.25 -7.37 -16.04
C SER A 125 -14.68 -8.30 -14.90
N ASP A 126 -13.84 -9.29 -14.56
CA ASP A 126 -14.27 -10.46 -13.78
C ASP A 126 -13.81 -10.41 -12.31
N HIS A 127 -14.12 -9.30 -11.63
CA HIS A 127 -13.83 -9.17 -10.22
C HIS A 127 -15.07 -9.40 -9.36
N PHE A 128 -14.93 -10.17 -8.28
CA PHE A 128 -15.95 -10.14 -7.26
C PHE A 128 -15.79 -8.92 -6.34
N SER A 129 -16.92 -8.32 -5.96
CA SER A 129 -16.92 -7.15 -5.08
C SER A 129 -16.52 -7.52 -3.65
N LEU A 130 -15.54 -6.83 -3.09
CA LEU A 130 -15.17 -6.91 -1.67
C LEU A 130 -16.15 -6.14 -0.76
N ALA A 131 -16.96 -5.25 -1.32
CA ALA A 131 -17.79 -4.30 -0.58
C ALA A 131 -19.13 -4.86 -0.09
N LYS A 132 -19.54 -6.06 -0.49
CA LYS A 132 -20.85 -6.63 -0.13
C LYS A 132 -20.69 -7.82 0.79
N ALA A 133 -20.83 -7.58 2.11
CA ALA A 133 -21.34 -8.59 3.02
C ALA A 133 -22.87 -8.45 3.04
N SER A 134 -23.61 -9.52 2.75
CA SER A 134 -25.02 -9.60 3.06
C SER A 134 -25.22 -9.54 4.57
N ALA A 135 -26.37 -9.07 5.05
CA ALA A 135 -26.66 -8.99 6.48
C ALA A 135 -26.42 -10.37 7.14
N GLY A 136 -25.45 -10.45 8.06
CA GLY A 136 -25.08 -11.67 8.77
C GLY A 136 -23.81 -12.38 8.28
N GLU A 137 -23.20 -11.95 7.17
CA GLU A 137 -21.94 -12.50 6.71
C GLU A 137 -20.71 -11.72 7.27
N THR A 138 -19.64 -12.45 7.55
CA THR A 138 -18.31 -11.87 7.79
C THR A 138 -17.87 -11.06 6.59
N PHE A 139 -17.21 -9.93 6.81
CA PHE A 139 -16.65 -9.12 5.73
C PHE A 139 -15.87 -10.00 4.77
N ARG A 140 -16.17 -9.91 3.47
CA ARG A 140 -15.44 -10.64 2.42
C ARG A 140 -13.94 -10.32 2.40
N THR A 141 -13.55 -9.19 2.99
CA THR A 141 -12.16 -8.82 3.23
C THR A 141 -11.40 -9.78 4.14
N THR A 142 -12.07 -10.60 4.94
CA THR A 142 -11.41 -11.60 5.80
C THR A 142 -10.64 -12.64 4.96
N GLY A 143 -11.18 -13.05 3.81
CA GLY A 143 -10.52 -13.98 2.88
C GLY A 143 -9.42 -13.34 2.03
N THR A 144 -9.27 -12.00 2.08
CA THR A 144 -8.25 -11.25 1.30
C THR A 144 -7.18 -10.62 2.18
N SER A 145 -7.04 -11.11 3.41
CA SER A 145 -5.97 -10.69 4.34
C SER A 145 -4.59 -11.20 3.91
N ALA A 146 -4.53 -12.36 3.25
CA ALA A 146 -3.34 -12.85 2.59
C ALA A 146 -3.16 -12.17 1.22
N TYR A 147 -1.92 -12.02 0.79
CA TYR A 147 -1.65 -11.57 -0.57
C TYR A 147 -1.99 -12.66 -1.60
N PRO A 148 -2.27 -12.28 -2.86
CA PRO A 148 -2.34 -13.26 -3.94
C PRO A 148 -1.01 -14.04 -4.06
N PRO A 149 -1.03 -15.35 -4.35
CA PRO A 149 0.20 -16.15 -4.41
C PRO A 149 1.28 -15.60 -5.34
N LEU A 150 0.91 -15.03 -6.49
CA LEU A 150 1.86 -14.37 -7.39
C LEU A 150 2.45 -13.09 -6.83
N MET A 151 1.71 -12.37 -5.99
CA MET A 151 2.24 -11.19 -5.31
C MET A 151 3.24 -11.61 -4.22
N ASP A 152 2.94 -12.66 -3.46
CA ASP A 152 3.86 -13.22 -2.46
C ASP A 152 5.17 -13.66 -3.13
N LEU A 153 5.09 -14.36 -4.26
CA LEU A 153 6.25 -14.80 -5.02
C LEU A 153 7.07 -13.60 -5.52
N ALA A 154 6.43 -12.61 -6.12
CA ALA A 154 7.09 -11.42 -6.63
C ALA A 154 7.78 -10.59 -5.52
N ILE A 155 7.16 -10.52 -4.32
CA ILE A 155 7.77 -9.87 -3.15
C ILE A 155 9.01 -10.68 -2.72
N ALA A 156 8.90 -12.00 -2.62
CA ALA A 156 10.01 -12.86 -2.20
C ALA A 156 11.20 -12.76 -3.17
N GLU A 157 10.95 -12.82 -4.47
CA GLU A 157 11.98 -12.64 -5.51
C GLU A 157 12.65 -11.28 -5.42
N ALA A 158 11.87 -10.20 -5.32
CA ALA A 158 12.39 -8.84 -5.20
C ALA A 158 13.26 -8.65 -3.94
N ILE A 159 12.88 -9.28 -2.81
CA ILE A 159 13.68 -9.25 -1.58
C ILE A 159 14.98 -10.03 -1.79
N ILE A 160 14.92 -11.23 -2.36
CA ILE A 160 16.12 -12.05 -2.63
C ILE A 160 17.08 -11.26 -3.52
N ASP A 161 16.62 -10.70 -4.63
CA ASP A 161 17.44 -9.94 -5.57
C ASP A 161 18.09 -8.72 -4.90
N ALA A 162 17.34 -8.01 -4.05
CA ALA A 162 17.86 -6.86 -3.30
C ALA A 162 18.99 -7.22 -2.31
N PHE A 163 19.09 -8.47 -1.87
CA PHE A 163 20.15 -8.93 -0.95
C PHE A 163 21.25 -9.74 -1.63
N VAL A 164 20.95 -10.44 -2.73
CA VAL A 164 21.92 -11.28 -3.46
C VAL A 164 22.62 -10.48 -4.56
N GLY A 165 21.92 -9.58 -5.24
CA GLY A 165 22.48 -8.78 -6.35
C GLY A 165 23.72 -7.96 -5.99
N ASP A 166 23.89 -7.63 -4.70
CA ASP A 166 25.08 -6.91 -4.20
C ASP A 166 26.26 -7.88 -3.83
N LEU A 167 26.12 -9.18 -4.04
CA LEU A 167 27.16 -10.17 -3.72
C LEU A 167 27.98 -10.61 -4.96
N MET A 168 27.57 -10.13 -6.15
CA MET A 168 28.28 -10.37 -7.42
C MET A 168 28.95 -9.12 -7.92
#